data_67a30941aa36a13ce3e71dcaf9d93b64
#
_entry.id   67a30941aa36a13ce3e71dcaf9d93b64
#
_cell.length_a   1.000
_cell.length_b   1.000
_cell.length_c   1.000
_cell.angle_alpha   90.00
_cell.angle_beta   90.00
_cell.angle_gamma   90.00
#
_symmetry.space_group_name_H-M   'P 1'
#
loop_
_entity.id
_entity.type
_entity.pdbx_description
1 polymer ?
#
loop_
_entity_poly.entity_id
_entity_poly.type
_entity_poly.pdbx_seq_one_letter_code
_entity_poly.pdbx_strand_id
1 'polypeptide(L)'
;MSQTAPYVLVLYYSNYGTTKTLAYAIAQGIEDAGMAARIRTVPTVAPETTATKPAIPDEGDLYCTMDDLKDCSGLALGSPTHFGNMAAPMKYFWDNTVTLWLAGNLQNKPAAVFTATGSMHGGQETTLLTMMMPLLHHGMMIVGVPYAEPALNRTQRGGSPYGASHVSGALHDQPVSADERELAIAQGRRLAITASALAQANWKR
;
A
#
# COMPACT_ATOMS: atom_id res chain seq x y z
N MET A 1 1.85 -29.31 6.12
CA MET A 1 1.71 -28.05 5.39
C MET A 1 2.68 -27.06 6.01
N SER A 2 3.70 -26.60 5.28
CA SER A 2 4.62 -25.58 5.79
C SER A 2 3.83 -24.28 5.99
N GLN A 3 3.62 -23.86 7.21
CA GLN A 3 3.08 -22.52 7.48
C GLN A 3 4.13 -21.53 7.00
N THR A 4 3.80 -20.77 5.97
CA THR A 4 4.61 -19.61 5.58
C THR A 4 4.67 -18.65 6.76
N ALA A 5 5.87 -18.14 7.08
CA ALA A 5 6.03 -17.15 8.14
C ALA A 5 5.10 -15.94 7.87
N PRO A 6 4.52 -15.33 8.92
CA PRO A 6 3.65 -14.17 8.77
C PRO A 6 4.38 -13.01 8.10
N TYR A 7 3.71 -12.30 7.21
CA TYR A 7 4.27 -11.16 6.48
C TYR A 7 3.22 -10.06 6.27
N VAL A 8 3.69 -8.84 6.10
CA VAL A 8 2.88 -7.73 5.60
C VAL A 8 3.06 -7.63 4.09
N LEU A 9 1.98 -7.60 3.36
CA LEU A 9 2.00 -7.36 1.92
C LEU A 9 2.09 -5.85 1.64
N VAL A 10 3.08 -5.43 0.87
CA VAL A 10 3.20 -4.07 0.32
C VAL A 10 2.82 -4.15 -1.16
N LEU A 11 1.57 -3.83 -1.45
CA LEU A 11 1.02 -3.86 -2.80
C LEU A 11 0.96 -2.45 -3.37
N TYR A 12 1.61 -2.24 -4.52
CA TYR A 12 1.65 -0.91 -5.13
C TYR A 12 1.50 -0.95 -6.66
N TYR A 13 1.15 0.20 -7.23
CA TYR A 13 1.32 0.53 -8.64
C TYR A 13 2.12 1.82 -8.76
N SER A 14 2.98 1.95 -9.76
CA SER A 14 3.80 3.14 -9.97
C SER A 14 4.11 3.34 -11.45
N ASN A 15 3.88 4.56 -11.97
CA ASN A 15 4.25 4.92 -13.34
C ASN A 15 5.68 5.46 -13.44
N TYR A 16 6.08 6.34 -12.50
CA TYR A 16 7.34 7.10 -12.56
C TYR A 16 8.30 6.75 -11.42
N GLY A 17 8.04 5.65 -10.69
CA GLY A 17 8.92 5.16 -9.63
C GLY A 17 8.68 5.76 -8.25
N THR A 18 7.99 6.90 -8.12
CA THR A 18 7.83 7.58 -6.81
C THR A 18 6.99 6.78 -5.81
N THR A 19 5.86 6.21 -6.24
CA THR A 19 5.07 5.30 -5.38
C THR A 19 5.89 4.05 -5.01
N LYS A 20 6.73 3.54 -5.92
CA LYS A 20 7.66 2.45 -5.65
C LYS A 20 8.63 2.83 -4.53
N THR A 21 9.22 4.03 -4.57
CA THR A 21 10.16 4.50 -3.53
C THR A 21 9.50 4.53 -2.15
N LEU A 22 8.25 4.98 -2.05
CA LEU A 22 7.48 4.92 -0.80
C LEU A 22 7.20 3.48 -0.36
N ALA A 23 6.86 2.59 -1.29
CA ALA A 23 6.63 1.17 -1.00
C ALA A 23 7.85 0.52 -0.33
N TYR A 24 9.04 0.81 -0.83
CA TYR A 24 10.28 0.30 -0.25
C TYR A 24 10.60 0.92 1.12
N ALA A 25 10.28 2.20 1.34
CA ALA A 25 10.42 2.83 2.65
C ALA A 25 9.44 2.21 3.68
N ILE A 26 8.22 1.93 3.27
CA ILE A 26 7.24 1.21 4.11
C ILE A 26 7.73 -0.21 4.42
N ALA A 27 8.24 -0.93 3.42
CA ALA A 27 8.81 -2.27 3.60
C ALA A 27 9.97 -2.25 4.60
N GLN A 28 10.85 -1.27 4.53
CA GLN A 28 11.91 -1.09 5.54
C GLN A 28 11.33 -0.95 6.94
N GLY A 29 10.31 -0.11 7.14
CA GLY A 29 9.68 0.07 8.45
C GLY A 29 9.03 -1.23 8.99
N ILE A 30 8.47 -2.07 8.10
CA ILE A 30 7.93 -3.39 8.44
C ILE A 30 9.05 -4.31 8.92
N GLU A 31 10.16 -4.35 8.20
CA GLU A 31 11.32 -5.18 8.53
C GLU A 31 12.03 -4.71 9.80
N ASP A 32 12.16 -3.40 10.01
CA ASP A 32 12.68 -2.81 11.24
C ASP A 32 11.83 -3.20 12.48
N ALA A 33 10.54 -3.50 12.29
CA ALA A 33 9.65 -3.99 13.34
C ALA A 33 9.68 -5.51 13.51
N GLY A 34 10.57 -6.22 12.81
CA GLY A 34 10.79 -7.66 12.93
C GLY A 34 9.77 -8.54 12.18
N MET A 35 9.01 -7.98 11.21
CA MET A 35 8.09 -8.73 10.36
C MET A 35 8.59 -8.73 8.91
N ALA A 36 8.37 -9.83 8.19
CA ALA A 36 8.73 -9.90 6.78
C ALA A 36 7.85 -8.97 5.94
N ALA A 37 8.45 -8.20 5.03
CA ALA A 37 7.74 -7.45 4.00
C ALA A 37 7.74 -8.25 2.69
N ARG A 38 6.57 -8.36 2.06
CA ARG A 38 6.46 -8.93 0.72
C ARG A 38 5.98 -7.84 -0.24
N ILE A 39 6.88 -7.38 -1.12
CA ILE A 39 6.57 -6.33 -2.09
C ILE A 39 5.99 -6.96 -3.34
N ARG A 40 4.87 -6.42 -3.85
CA ARG A 40 4.18 -6.85 -5.07
C ARG A 40 3.67 -5.64 -5.84
N THR A 41 3.55 -5.80 -7.14
CA THR A 41 2.92 -4.82 -8.02
C THR A 41 1.75 -5.42 -8.78
N VAL A 42 1.06 -4.60 -9.57
CA VAL A 42 0.00 -5.03 -10.50
C VAL A 42 0.39 -4.69 -11.92
N PRO A 43 -0.03 -5.48 -12.93
CA PRO A 43 0.23 -5.18 -14.32
C PRO A 43 -0.50 -3.91 -14.76
N THR A 44 0.02 -3.24 -15.78
CA THR A 44 -0.69 -2.14 -16.46
C THR A 44 -1.92 -2.66 -17.16
N VAL A 45 -2.99 -1.87 -17.20
CA VAL A 45 -4.17 -2.14 -18.02
C VAL A 45 -3.87 -1.71 -19.45
N ALA A 46 -4.07 -2.61 -20.42
CA ALA A 46 -3.95 -2.31 -21.84
C ALA A 46 -5.32 -1.94 -22.43
N PRO A 47 -5.37 -1.09 -23.48
CA PRO A 47 -6.62 -0.80 -24.21
C PRO A 47 -7.22 -2.03 -24.91
N GLU A 48 -6.39 -3.05 -25.19
CA GLU A 48 -6.80 -4.29 -25.82
C GLU A 48 -7.18 -5.33 -24.76
N THR A 49 -8.22 -6.11 -25.06
CA THR A 49 -8.75 -7.15 -24.16
C THR A 49 -7.95 -8.45 -24.16
N THR A 50 -6.97 -8.59 -25.04
CA THR A 50 -6.05 -9.73 -25.06
C THR A 50 -4.91 -9.53 -24.08
N ALA A 51 -4.53 -10.58 -23.35
CA ALA A 51 -3.39 -10.55 -22.43
C ALA A 51 -2.10 -10.21 -23.19
N THR A 52 -1.62 -8.98 -23.04
CA THR A 52 -0.46 -8.45 -23.76
C THR A 52 0.81 -8.45 -22.92
N LYS A 53 0.72 -8.81 -21.64
CA LYS A 53 1.83 -8.85 -20.69
C LYS A 53 2.10 -10.29 -20.25
N PRO A 54 3.39 -10.69 -20.08
CA PRO A 54 3.72 -12.00 -19.51
C PRO A 54 3.14 -12.13 -18.08
N ALA A 55 2.93 -13.36 -17.65
CA ALA A 55 2.46 -13.65 -16.29
C ALA A 55 3.46 -13.23 -15.20
N ILE A 56 4.73 -13.07 -15.56
CA ILE A 56 5.82 -12.59 -14.71
C ILE A 56 6.38 -11.33 -15.38
N PRO A 57 6.59 -10.22 -14.64
CA PRO A 57 7.20 -9.03 -15.21
C PRO A 57 8.63 -9.31 -15.64
N ASP A 58 9.05 -8.71 -16.75
CA ASP A 58 10.43 -8.84 -17.27
C ASP A 58 11.42 -8.17 -16.30
N GLU A 59 10.99 -7.11 -15.64
CA GLU A 59 11.78 -6.35 -14.67
C GLU A 59 10.89 -5.87 -13.51
N GLY A 60 11.50 -5.68 -12.34
CA GLY A 60 10.85 -5.12 -11.15
C GLY A 60 10.27 -6.19 -10.23
N ASP A 61 9.29 -5.79 -9.42
CA ASP A 61 8.66 -6.68 -8.44
C ASP A 61 7.64 -7.60 -9.11
N LEU A 62 7.50 -8.81 -8.56
CA LEU A 62 6.53 -9.79 -9.04
C LEU A 62 5.10 -9.25 -8.94
N TYR A 63 4.24 -9.67 -9.85
CA TYR A 63 2.82 -9.39 -9.76
C TYR A 63 2.21 -10.06 -8.53
N CYS A 64 1.28 -9.35 -7.89
CA CYS A 64 0.53 -9.87 -6.76
C CYS A 64 -0.40 -11.00 -7.23
N THR A 65 -0.34 -12.12 -6.52
CA THR A 65 -1.29 -13.21 -6.67
C THR A 65 -2.43 -13.07 -5.64
N MET A 66 -3.54 -13.77 -5.86
CA MET A 66 -4.63 -13.84 -4.87
C MET A 66 -4.19 -14.53 -3.58
N ASP A 67 -3.24 -15.46 -3.65
CA ASP A 67 -2.68 -16.10 -2.46
C ASP A 67 -1.77 -15.15 -1.66
N ASP A 68 -0.99 -14.28 -2.32
CA ASP A 68 -0.23 -13.25 -1.62
C ASP A 68 -1.15 -12.35 -0.77
N LEU A 69 -2.30 -11.98 -1.32
CA LEU A 69 -3.28 -11.14 -0.62
C LEU A 69 -4.02 -11.93 0.46
N LYS A 70 -4.45 -13.16 0.16
CA LYS A 70 -5.15 -14.04 1.10
C LYS A 70 -4.32 -14.36 2.34
N ASP A 71 -3.02 -14.66 2.16
CA ASP A 71 -2.16 -15.19 3.22
C ASP A 71 -1.39 -14.11 3.98
N CYS A 72 -1.48 -12.83 3.57
CA CYS A 72 -0.84 -11.74 4.29
C CYS A 72 -1.40 -11.56 5.70
N SER A 73 -0.59 -11.10 6.63
CA SER A 73 -1.00 -10.73 8.00
C SER A 73 -1.42 -9.27 8.11
N GLY A 74 -1.12 -8.45 7.11
CA GLY A 74 -1.49 -7.05 6.98
C GLY A 74 -1.17 -6.56 5.56
N LEU A 75 -1.69 -5.41 5.19
CA LEU A 75 -1.58 -4.86 3.83
C LEU A 75 -1.19 -3.39 3.86
N ALA A 76 -0.16 -3.00 3.10
CA ALA A 76 0.07 -1.63 2.69
C ALA A 76 -0.31 -1.50 1.20
N LEU A 77 -1.29 -0.66 0.89
CA LEU A 77 -1.82 -0.46 -0.46
C LEU A 77 -1.40 0.91 -0.99
N GLY A 78 -0.72 0.92 -2.15
CA GLY A 78 -0.20 2.14 -2.76
C GLY A 78 -0.55 2.31 -4.23
N SER A 79 -0.89 3.54 -4.61
CA SER A 79 -1.17 3.93 -5.98
C SER A 79 -0.79 5.38 -6.21
N PRO A 80 -0.34 5.79 -7.41
CA PRO A 80 -0.34 7.19 -7.76
C PRO A 80 -1.77 7.72 -7.80
N THR A 81 -1.91 9.03 -7.62
CA THR A 81 -3.20 9.71 -7.74
C THR A 81 -3.62 9.83 -9.20
N HIS A 82 -4.83 9.43 -9.53
CA HIS A 82 -5.50 9.70 -10.79
C HIS A 82 -6.88 10.30 -10.48
N PHE A 83 -6.99 11.64 -10.63
CA PHE A 83 -8.22 12.39 -10.35
C PHE A 83 -8.76 12.16 -8.92
N GLY A 84 -7.87 12.14 -7.92
CA GLY A 84 -8.23 11.94 -6.52
C GLY A 84 -8.57 10.49 -6.15
N ASN A 85 -8.21 9.53 -7.00
CA ASN A 85 -8.46 8.10 -6.80
C ASN A 85 -7.23 7.28 -7.20
N MET A 86 -7.26 5.98 -6.92
CA MET A 86 -6.22 5.06 -7.36
C MET A 86 -6.20 4.93 -8.89
N ALA A 87 -5.04 4.62 -9.45
CA ALA A 87 -4.88 4.34 -10.86
C ALA A 87 -5.69 3.11 -11.30
N ALA A 88 -6.18 3.11 -12.55
CA ALA A 88 -7.00 2.03 -13.11
C ALA A 88 -6.42 0.62 -12.95
N PRO A 89 -5.10 0.36 -13.11
CA PRO A 89 -4.54 -0.97 -12.87
C PRO A 89 -4.77 -1.48 -11.45
N MET A 90 -4.63 -0.61 -10.45
CA MET A 90 -4.88 -0.99 -9.05
C MET A 90 -6.37 -1.24 -8.82
N LYS A 91 -7.25 -0.39 -9.35
CA LYS A 91 -8.71 -0.58 -9.24
C LYS A 91 -9.15 -1.87 -9.93
N TYR A 92 -8.62 -2.17 -11.11
CA TYR A 92 -8.89 -3.41 -11.84
C TYR A 92 -8.46 -4.65 -11.03
N PHE A 93 -7.30 -4.60 -10.38
CA PHE A 93 -6.88 -5.67 -9.48
C PHE A 93 -7.90 -5.90 -8.35
N TRP A 94 -8.34 -4.82 -7.69
CA TRP A 94 -9.32 -4.90 -6.59
C TRP A 94 -10.68 -5.41 -7.04
N ASP A 95 -11.15 -5.05 -8.24
CA ASP A 95 -12.42 -5.54 -8.79
C ASP A 95 -12.43 -7.07 -8.99
N ASN A 96 -11.26 -7.69 -9.10
CA ASN A 96 -11.12 -9.13 -9.23
C ASN A 96 -10.98 -9.87 -7.88
N THR A 97 -11.09 -9.18 -6.72
CA THR A 97 -10.95 -9.81 -5.40
C THR A 97 -12.27 -10.32 -4.79
N VAL A 98 -13.37 -10.33 -5.53
CA VAL A 98 -14.71 -10.70 -5.05
C VAL A 98 -14.73 -12.06 -4.35
N THR A 99 -13.99 -13.05 -4.85
CA THR A 99 -13.91 -14.40 -4.23
C THR A 99 -13.29 -14.31 -2.82
N LEU A 100 -12.25 -13.50 -2.62
CA LEU A 100 -11.62 -13.30 -1.31
C LEU A 100 -12.55 -12.56 -0.35
N TRP A 101 -13.33 -11.60 -0.88
CA TRP A 101 -14.32 -10.86 -0.10
C TRP A 101 -15.44 -11.78 0.40
N LEU A 102 -16.03 -12.60 -0.48
CA LEU A 102 -17.05 -13.58 -0.11
C LEU A 102 -16.56 -14.57 0.94
N ALA A 103 -15.30 -14.98 0.86
CA ALA A 103 -14.67 -15.90 1.82
C ALA A 103 -14.21 -15.20 3.11
N GLY A 104 -14.28 -13.88 3.22
CA GLY A 104 -13.85 -13.10 4.39
C GLY A 104 -12.34 -13.18 4.66
N ASN A 105 -11.51 -13.43 3.64
CA ASN A 105 -10.09 -13.72 3.83
C ASN A 105 -9.27 -12.55 4.40
N LEU A 106 -9.74 -11.30 4.24
CA LEU A 106 -9.05 -10.10 4.72
C LEU A 106 -9.68 -9.52 6.00
N GLN A 107 -10.75 -10.11 6.52
CA GLN A 107 -11.42 -9.62 7.72
C GLN A 107 -10.45 -9.56 8.91
N ASN A 108 -10.51 -8.44 9.66
CA ASN A 108 -9.72 -8.19 10.87
C ASN A 108 -8.20 -8.09 10.64
N LYS A 109 -7.73 -8.06 9.39
CA LYS A 109 -6.33 -7.76 9.09
C LYS A 109 -6.12 -6.25 9.04
N PRO A 110 -5.00 -5.71 9.56
CA PRO A 110 -4.71 -4.29 9.49
C PRO A 110 -4.29 -3.90 8.08
N ALA A 111 -4.67 -2.69 7.67
CA ALA A 111 -4.31 -2.12 6.38
C ALA A 111 -3.92 -0.65 6.51
N ALA A 112 -2.95 -0.23 5.72
CA ALA A 112 -2.51 1.14 5.55
C ALA A 112 -2.51 1.51 4.06
N VAL A 113 -2.62 2.80 3.75
CA VAL A 113 -2.62 3.29 2.37
C VAL A 113 -1.52 4.32 2.17
N PHE A 114 -0.99 4.44 0.93
CA PHE A 114 0.03 5.44 0.58
C PHE A 114 -0.11 5.88 -0.88
N THR A 115 0.31 7.10 -1.21
CA THR A 115 0.13 7.66 -2.56
C THR A 115 1.26 8.57 -2.99
N ALA A 116 1.31 8.90 -4.27
CA ALA A 116 2.14 9.97 -4.82
C ALA A 116 1.33 10.82 -5.79
N THR A 117 1.61 12.14 -5.80
CA THR A 117 0.94 13.12 -6.65
C THR A 117 1.97 13.98 -7.40
N GLY A 118 1.56 14.57 -8.53
CA GLY A 118 2.39 15.53 -9.26
C GLY A 118 2.34 16.95 -8.69
N SER A 119 1.40 17.29 -7.79
CA SER A 119 1.23 18.62 -7.26
C SER A 119 0.76 18.64 -5.81
N MET A 120 1.11 19.70 -5.08
CA MET A 120 0.50 19.99 -3.77
C MET A 120 -1.01 20.14 -3.93
N HIS A 121 -1.77 19.62 -2.97
CA HIS A 121 -3.24 19.59 -3.00
C HIS A 121 -3.83 18.92 -4.25
N GLY A 122 -3.03 18.09 -4.93
CA GLY A 122 -3.40 17.36 -6.15
C GLY A 122 -4.17 16.06 -5.90
N GLY A 123 -4.76 15.91 -4.71
CA GLY A 123 -5.58 14.74 -4.35
C GLY A 123 -4.88 13.70 -3.49
N GLN A 124 -3.86 14.07 -2.72
CA GLN A 124 -3.19 13.14 -1.80
C GLN A 124 -4.20 12.51 -0.83
N GLU A 125 -4.91 13.36 -0.06
CA GLU A 125 -5.86 12.90 0.96
C GLU A 125 -7.04 12.17 0.36
N THR A 126 -7.61 12.69 -0.75
CA THR A 126 -8.75 12.04 -1.41
C THR A 126 -8.39 10.66 -1.95
N THR A 127 -7.20 10.51 -2.54
CA THR A 127 -6.71 9.21 -3.01
C THR A 127 -6.53 8.23 -1.86
N LEU A 128 -5.92 8.67 -0.75
CA LEU A 128 -5.78 7.84 0.45
C LEU A 128 -7.15 7.40 0.98
N LEU A 129 -8.08 8.34 1.16
CA LEU A 129 -9.43 8.06 1.67
C LEU A 129 -10.22 7.13 0.75
N THR A 130 -10.15 7.36 -0.57
CA THR A 130 -10.87 6.48 -1.52
C THR A 130 -10.28 5.08 -1.61
N MET A 131 -8.95 4.92 -1.42
CA MET A 131 -8.32 3.61 -1.31
C MET A 131 -8.74 2.84 -0.05
N MET A 132 -9.11 3.54 1.03
CA MET A 132 -9.61 2.87 2.25
C MET A 132 -10.98 2.20 2.02
N MET A 133 -11.79 2.68 1.09
CA MET A 133 -13.15 2.16 0.85
C MET A 133 -13.16 0.66 0.55
N PRO A 134 -12.45 0.15 -0.48
CA PRO A 134 -12.42 -1.29 -0.74
C PRO A 134 -11.83 -2.10 0.42
N LEU A 135 -10.88 -1.55 1.18
CA LEU A 135 -10.30 -2.22 2.35
C LEU A 135 -11.34 -2.39 3.47
N LEU A 136 -12.15 -1.35 3.73
CA LEU A 136 -13.26 -1.41 4.68
C LEU A 136 -14.33 -2.41 4.23
N HIS A 137 -14.66 -2.48 2.94
CA HIS A 137 -15.57 -3.49 2.40
C HIS A 137 -15.05 -4.92 2.60
N HIS A 138 -13.74 -5.13 2.57
CA HIS A 138 -13.10 -6.39 2.92
C HIS A 138 -13.02 -6.66 4.43
N GLY A 139 -13.51 -5.73 5.28
CA GLY A 139 -13.48 -5.87 6.74
C GLY A 139 -12.11 -5.64 7.37
N MET A 140 -11.20 -4.94 6.67
CA MET A 140 -9.87 -4.62 7.20
C MET A 140 -9.91 -3.46 8.19
N MET A 141 -8.93 -3.41 9.09
CA MET A 141 -8.75 -2.33 10.07
C MET A 141 -7.74 -1.30 9.55
N ILE A 142 -8.17 -0.07 9.36
CA ILE A 142 -7.31 0.99 8.81
C ILE A 142 -6.33 1.51 9.86
N VAL A 143 -5.05 1.56 9.49
CA VAL A 143 -3.93 2.05 10.30
C VAL A 143 -3.33 3.27 9.64
N GLY A 144 -3.50 4.45 10.24
CA GLY A 144 -2.91 5.71 9.78
C GLY A 144 -1.58 6.03 10.46
N VAL A 145 -1.10 7.26 10.23
CA VAL A 145 0.11 7.84 10.84
C VAL A 145 -0.31 8.75 12.00
N PRO A 146 0.12 8.49 13.25
CA PRO A 146 -0.29 9.31 14.38
C PRO A 146 0.47 10.65 14.43
N TYR A 147 -0.17 11.69 14.95
CA TYR A 147 0.48 13.01 15.16
C TYR A 147 1.65 12.97 16.15
N ALA A 148 1.86 11.86 16.85
CA ALA A 148 3.06 11.63 17.66
C ALA A 148 4.33 11.47 16.83
N GLU A 149 4.21 11.24 15.51
CA GLU A 149 5.35 11.20 14.58
C GLU A 149 5.81 12.65 14.28
N PRO A 150 7.01 13.07 14.73
CA PRO A 150 7.43 14.48 14.60
C PRO A 150 7.50 14.96 13.13
N ALA A 151 7.83 14.05 12.20
CA ALA A 151 7.89 14.36 10.77
C ALA A 151 6.54 14.83 10.22
N LEU A 152 5.42 14.40 10.81
CA LEU A 152 4.08 14.82 10.37
C LEU A 152 3.83 16.33 10.63
N ASN A 153 4.45 16.88 11.65
CA ASN A 153 4.36 18.31 11.97
C ASN A 153 5.40 19.16 11.23
N ARG A 154 6.47 18.55 10.69
CA ARG A 154 7.55 19.26 9.98
C ARG A 154 7.37 19.29 8.47
N THR A 155 6.77 18.22 7.92
CA THR A 155 6.70 18.07 6.46
C THR A 155 6.05 19.29 5.79
N GLN A 156 6.63 19.68 4.66
CA GLN A 156 6.13 20.78 3.84
C GLN A 156 5.65 20.31 2.46
N ARG A 157 5.60 18.99 2.24
CA ARG A 157 5.15 18.39 0.98
C ARG A 157 4.18 17.24 1.22
N GLY A 158 4.64 16.01 1.13
CA GLY A 158 3.80 14.83 1.38
C GLY A 158 3.77 14.42 2.84
N GLY A 159 2.89 13.50 3.15
CA GLY A 159 2.64 12.99 4.49
C GLY A 159 1.35 13.54 5.11
N SER A 160 0.54 12.65 5.63
CA SER A 160 -0.73 12.98 6.28
C SER A 160 -1.07 11.93 7.34
N PRO A 161 -2.01 12.21 8.28
CA PRO A 161 -2.48 11.21 9.23
C PRO A 161 -3.20 10.04 8.55
N TYR A 162 -3.67 10.22 7.32
CA TYR A 162 -4.36 9.17 6.55
C TYR A 162 -3.38 8.17 5.92
N GLY A 163 -2.12 8.56 5.69
CA GLY A 163 -1.08 7.71 5.14
C GLY A 163 0.11 8.49 4.60
N ALA A 164 1.19 7.79 4.33
CA ALA A 164 2.37 8.36 3.68
C ALA A 164 2.01 8.82 2.27
N SER A 165 2.53 9.99 1.89
CA SER A 165 2.35 10.52 0.54
C SER A 165 3.58 11.26 0.08
N HIS A 166 3.70 11.47 -1.24
CA HIS A 166 4.80 12.17 -1.87
C HIS A 166 4.29 13.14 -2.94
N VAL A 167 4.91 14.31 -3.03
CA VAL A 167 4.68 15.29 -4.09
C VAL A 167 5.88 15.30 -5.02
N SER A 168 5.74 14.70 -6.21
CA SER A 168 6.82 14.51 -7.18
C SER A 168 7.12 15.73 -8.05
N GLY A 169 6.28 16.77 -8.00
CA GLY A 169 6.35 17.90 -8.94
C GLY A 169 5.72 17.58 -10.31
N ALA A 170 5.45 18.62 -11.09
CA ALA A 170 4.82 18.50 -12.41
C ALA A 170 5.68 17.73 -13.43
N LEU A 171 7.00 17.74 -13.27
CA LEU A 171 7.94 17.00 -14.11
C LEU A 171 8.34 15.64 -13.51
N HIS A 172 7.75 15.25 -12.38
CA HIS A 172 8.08 14.04 -11.64
C HIS A 172 9.57 13.92 -11.24
N ASP A 173 10.23 15.06 -11.04
CA ASP A 173 11.66 15.20 -10.80
C ASP A 173 12.01 15.45 -9.31
N GLN A 174 11.01 15.67 -8.47
CA GLN A 174 11.24 15.88 -7.05
C GLN A 174 11.45 14.52 -6.35
N PRO A 175 12.59 14.30 -5.67
CA PRO A 175 12.82 13.08 -4.92
C PRO A 175 11.94 13.04 -3.66
N VAL A 176 11.70 11.84 -3.15
CA VAL A 176 11.07 11.66 -1.83
C VAL A 176 11.95 12.34 -0.77
N SER A 177 11.35 13.27 -0.02
CA SER A 177 12.05 14.02 1.01
C SER A 177 12.36 13.16 2.24
N ALA A 178 13.24 13.67 3.12
CA ALA A 178 13.57 12.97 4.36
C ALA A 178 12.33 12.77 5.26
N ASP A 179 11.47 13.79 5.39
CA ASP A 179 10.26 13.70 6.20
C ASP A 179 9.23 12.72 5.59
N GLU A 180 9.02 12.75 4.27
CA GLU A 180 8.13 11.80 3.59
C GLU A 180 8.61 10.36 3.76
N ARG A 181 9.94 10.15 3.68
CA ARG A 181 10.55 8.84 3.89
C ARG A 181 10.42 8.37 5.35
N GLU A 182 10.67 9.26 6.31
CA GLU A 182 10.51 8.98 7.76
C GLU A 182 9.07 8.54 8.06
N LEU A 183 8.07 9.25 7.51
CA LEU A 183 6.66 8.92 7.67
C LEU A 183 6.28 7.57 7.04
N ALA A 184 6.83 7.25 5.87
CA ALA A 184 6.61 5.96 5.23
C ALA A 184 7.18 4.80 6.06
N ILE A 185 8.38 4.95 6.62
CA ILE A 185 9.00 3.98 7.53
C ILE A 185 8.16 3.83 8.80
N ALA A 186 7.74 4.94 9.42
CA ALA A 186 6.91 4.92 10.64
C ALA A 186 5.56 4.22 10.39
N GLN A 187 4.93 4.47 9.25
CA GLN A 187 3.69 3.78 8.85
C GLN A 187 3.90 2.28 8.70
N GLY A 188 4.96 1.86 8.03
CA GLY A 188 5.30 0.43 7.87
C GLY A 188 5.53 -0.26 9.21
N ARG A 189 6.33 0.35 10.09
CA ARG A 189 6.58 -0.14 11.45
C ARG A 189 5.30 -0.29 12.26
N ARG A 190 4.44 0.73 12.25
CA ARG A 190 3.16 0.71 12.95
C ARG A 190 2.24 -0.41 12.42
N LEU A 191 2.18 -0.58 11.11
CA LEU A 191 1.39 -1.63 10.48
C LEU A 191 1.87 -3.02 10.90
N ALA A 192 3.17 -3.27 10.91
CA ALA A 192 3.78 -4.54 11.33
C ALA A 192 3.48 -4.87 12.80
N ILE A 193 3.66 -3.88 13.69
CA ILE A 193 3.33 -4.03 15.12
C ILE A 193 1.86 -4.39 15.30
N THR A 194 0.96 -3.70 14.59
CA THR A 194 -0.49 -3.96 14.63
C THR A 194 -0.80 -5.37 14.11
N ALA A 195 -0.20 -5.78 13.00
CA ALA A 195 -0.40 -7.11 12.42
C ALA A 195 0.07 -8.22 13.39
N SER A 196 1.22 -8.03 14.03
CA SER A 196 1.75 -8.96 15.03
C SER A 196 0.84 -9.08 16.25
N ALA A 197 0.36 -7.95 16.78
CA ALA A 197 -0.54 -7.93 17.94
C ALA A 197 -1.88 -8.61 17.65
N LEU A 198 -2.48 -8.35 16.49
CA LEU A 198 -3.75 -8.97 16.09
C LEU A 198 -3.62 -10.48 15.83
N ALA A 199 -2.48 -10.92 15.27
CA ALA A 199 -2.20 -12.35 15.11
C ALA A 199 -2.12 -13.08 16.46
N GLN A 200 -1.55 -12.46 17.49
CA GLN A 200 -1.46 -13.00 18.84
C GLN A 200 -2.80 -13.00 19.58
N ALA A 201 -3.68 -12.05 19.31
CA ALA A 201 -4.98 -11.92 19.95
C ALA A 201 -5.95 -13.07 19.62
N ASN A 202 -5.58 -13.96 18.70
CA ASN A 202 -6.38 -15.13 18.30
C ASN A 202 -7.84 -14.77 17.98
N TRP A 203 -8.03 -13.63 17.29
CA TRP A 203 -9.35 -13.10 16.95
C TRP A 203 -10.12 -14.10 16.09
N LYS A 204 -11.05 -14.84 16.71
CA LYS A 204 -11.89 -15.80 15.99
C LYS A 204 -12.76 -15.06 14.97
N ARG A 205 -12.76 -15.55 13.75
CA ARG A 205 -13.62 -15.11 12.64
C ARG A 205 -15.07 -15.46 12.92
#